data_af18d2c0390cba684224b4f736c7b3f9
#
_entry.id   af18d2c0390cba684224b4f736c7b3f9
#
_cell.length_a   1.000
_cell.length_b   1.000
_cell.length_c   1.000
_cell.angle_alpha   90.00
_cell.angle_beta   90.00
_cell.angle_gamma   90.00
#
_symmetry.space_group_name_H-M   'P 1'
#
loop_
_entity.id
_entity.type
_entity.pdbx_description
1 polymer ?
#
loop_
_entity_poly.entity_id
_entity_poly.type
_entity_poly.pdbx_seq_one_letter_code
_entity_poly.pdbx_strand_id
1 'polypeptide(L)'
;LAIDYDVVVKGLEGKFGKKTKENEREFRSFFDKIIQVPFTMPVGTYDITSFLKTKLDALGVPVDEGSINQITKIIRYTIGNNPRSLKRYLNTFSLINQIIDDDDENEKDDDNIIFLFAVLGVQVSYPKIFRLLTQNPNFLTWDNEFGNKIGLDLSKIREDIENVGESELTDESW
;
A
#
# COMPACT_ATOMS: atom_id res chain seq x y z
N LEU A 1 2.17 -25.62 -10.03
CA LEU A 1 3.36 -24.90 -9.57
C LEU A 1 2.99 -23.41 -9.50
N ALA A 2 3.09 -22.78 -8.32
CA ALA A 2 2.91 -21.35 -8.16
C ALA A 2 4.31 -20.71 -8.10
N ILE A 3 4.60 -19.80 -9.02
CA ILE A 3 5.88 -19.10 -9.11
C ILE A 3 5.66 -17.60 -9.30
N ASP A 4 6.56 -16.82 -8.75
CA ASP A 4 6.71 -15.41 -9.10
C ASP A 4 7.73 -15.31 -10.24
N TYR A 5 7.27 -14.88 -11.41
CA TYR A 5 8.07 -14.84 -12.63
C TYR A 5 9.32 -13.97 -12.45
N ASP A 6 9.17 -12.79 -11.86
CA ASP A 6 10.27 -11.82 -11.73
C ASP A 6 11.32 -12.30 -10.73
N VAL A 7 10.88 -12.96 -9.65
CA VAL A 7 11.80 -13.57 -8.68
C VAL A 7 12.63 -14.69 -9.32
N VAL A 8 11.98 -15.53 -10.12
CA VAL A 8 12.69 -16.62 -10.82
C VAL A 8 13.64 -16.06 -11.88
N VAL A 9 13.22 -15.04 -12.65
CA VAL A 9 14.11 -14.37 -13.62
C VAL A 9 15.36 -13.83 -12.94
N LYS A 10 15.21 -13.10 -11.82
CA LYS A 10 16.36 -12.62 -11.02
C LYS A 10 17.27 -13.77 -10.54
N GLY A 11 16.69 -14.88 -10.12
CA GLY A 11 17.45 -16.07 -9.72
C GLY A 11 18.23 -16.71 -10.88
N LEU A 12 17.76 -16.55 -12.10
CA LEU A 12 18.40 -17.07 -13.31
C LEU A 12 19.45 -16.14 -13.93
N GLU A 13 19.55 -14.89 -13.47
CA GLU A 13 20.52 -13.91 -13.98
C GLU A 13 21.98 -14.39 -13.86
N GLY A 14 22.28 -15.17 -12.83
CA GLY A 14 23.61 -15.78 -12.68
C GLY A 14 23.97 -16.78 -13.79
N LYS A 15 22.96 -17.37 -14.47
CA LYS A 15 23.14 -18.38 -15.52
C LYS A 15 23.01 -17.79 -16.93
N PHE A 16 22.05 -16.88 -17.13
CA PHE A 16 21.71 -16.33 -18.45
C PHE A 16 22.11 -14.86 -18.62
N GLY A 17 22.71 -14.24 -17.59
CA GLY A 17 22.94 -12.81 -17.55
C GLY A 17 21.67 -12.03 -17.22
N LYS A 18 21.78 -10.71 -17.06
CA LYS A 18 20.62 -9.84 -16.86
C LYS A 18 19.65 -9.94 -18.02
N LYS A 19 18.34 -9.96 -17.74
CA LYS A 19 17.31 -10.03 -18.78
C LYS A 19 17.41 -8.83 -19.71
N THR A 20 17.63 -9.10 -21.01
CA THR A 20 17.67 -8.14 -22.11
C THR A 20 16.72 -8.60 -23.21
N LYS A 21 16.46 -7.74 -24.21
CA LYS A 21 15.68 -8.15 -25.40
C LYS A 21 16.35 -9.29 -26.20
N GLU A 22 17.66 -9.39 -26.11
CA GLU A 22 18.45 -10.38 -26.86
C GLU A 22 18.36 -11.77 -26.25
N ASN A 23 18.37 -11.89 -24.91
CA ASN A 23 18.30 -13.17 -24.19
C ASN A 23 16.91 -13.53 -23.66
N GLU A 24 15.88 -12.71 -23.94
CA GLU A 24 14.51 -12.98 -23.49
C GLU A 24 14.00 -14.35 -23.95
N ARG A 25 14.42 -14.79 -25.12
CA ARG A 25 14.05 -16.10 -25.68
C ARG A 25 14.59 -17.26 -24.84
N GLU A 26 15.76 -17.12 -24.22
CA GLU A 26 16.34 -18.14 -23.34
C GLU A 26 15.55 -18.28 -22.05
N PHE A 27 15.16 -17.15 -21.44
CA PHE A 27 14.28 -17.14 -20.27
C PHE A 27 12.93 -17.78 -20.58
N ARG A 28 12.31 -17.40 -21.70
CA ARG A 28 11.04 -18.00 -22.14
C ARG A 28 11.17 -19.51 -22.35
N SER A 29 12.18 -19.95 -23.07
CA SER A 29 12.44 -21.37 -23.30
C SER A 29 12.69 -22.17 -22.02
N PHE A 30 13.25 -21.54 -20.98
CA PHE A 30 13.40 -22.16 -19.66
C PHE A 30 12.02 -22.39 -19.01
N PHE A 31 11.15 -21.38 -19.03
CA PHE A 31 9.81 -21.51 -18.46
C PHE A 31 8.93 -22.50 -19.24
N ASP A 32 9.02 -22.54 -20.56
CA ASP A 32 8.25 -23.47 -21.40
C ASP A 32 8.57 -24.95 -21.11
N LYS A 33 9.79 -25.23 -20.63
CA LYS A 33 10.17 -26.59 -20.22
C LYS A 33 9.57 -27.02 -18.88
N ILE A 34 9.23 -26.06 -18.03
CA ILE A 34 8.76 -26.32 -16.66
C ILE A 34 7.25 -26.16 -16.56
N ILE A 35 6.69 -25.20 -17.30
CA ILE A 35 5.29 -24.81 -17.21
C ILE A 35 4.57 -25.28 -18.49
N GLN A 36 3.83 -26.36 -18.37
CA GLN A 36 3.09 -26.90 -19.50
C GLN A 36 1.85 -26.05 -19.85
N VAL A 37 1.19 -25.47 -18.85
CA VAL A 37 0.03 -24.60 -19.01
C VAL A 37 0.26 -23.33 -18.18
N PRO A 38 0.64 -22.20 -18.80
CA PRO A 38 0.77 -20.95 -18.10
C PRO A 38 -0.61 -20.41 -17.73
N PHE A 39 -0.82 -20.17 -16.45
CA PHE A 39 -2.00 -19.48 -15.94
C PHE A 39 -1.55 -18.30 -15.05
N THR A 40 -1.89 -17.10 -15.47
CA THR A 40 -1.62 -15.89 -14.67
C THR A 40 -2.83 -15.56 -13.84
N MET A 41 -2.68 -15.50 -12.51
CA MET A 41 -3.76 -15.04 -11.67
C MET A 41 -4.03 -13.56 -11.93
N PRO A 42 -5.27 -13.17 -12.26
CA PRO A 42 -5.62 -11.77 -12.44
C PRO A 42 -5.54 -11.05 -11.07
N VAL A 43 -4.57 -10.17 -10.91
CA VAL A 43 -4.36 -9.40 -9.66
C VAL A 43 -5.12 -8.07 -9.71
N GLY A 44 -5.57 -7.64 -10.89
CA GLY A 44 -6.12 -6.31 -11.14
C GLY A 44 -7.60 -6.09 -10.78
N THR A 45 -8.33 -7.14 -10.39
CA THR A 45 -9.79 -7.06 -10.17
C THR A 45 -10.21 -7.27 -8.72
N TYR A 46 -9.27 -7.09 -7.77
CA TYR A 46 -9.61 -7.27 -6.37
C TYR A 46 -10.42 -6.06 -5.87
N ASP A 47 -11.69 -6.28 -5.58
CA ASP A 47 -12.55 -5.25 -4.99
C ASP A 47 -12.18 -5.02 -3.53
N ILE A 48 -11.26 -4.08 -3.32
CA ILE A 48 -10.77 -3.70 -2.00
C ILE A 48 -11.90 -3.16 -1.15
N THR A 49 -12.80 -2.37 -1.71
CA THR A 49 -13.89 -1.71 -0.98
C THR A 49 -14.84 -2.73 -0.37
N SER A 50 -15.33 -3.68 -1.16
CA SER A 50 -16.19 -4.76 -0.67
C SER A 50 -15.48 -5.64 0.36
N PHE A 51 -14.20 -5.93 0.15
CA PHE A 51 -13.42 -6.69 1.11
C PHE A 51 -13.23 -5.96 2.44
N LEU A 52 -12.91 -4.66 2.40
CA LEU A 52 -12.77 -3.82 3.58
C LEU A 52 -14.07 -3.76 4.37
N LYS A 53 -15.18 -3.46 3.71
CA LYS A 53 -16.50 -3.40 4.33
C LYS A 53 -16.80 -4.69 5.08
N THR A 54 -16.68 -5.84 4.39
CA THR A 54 -16.92 -7.16 5.00
C THR A 54 -16.02 -7.42 6.21
N LYS A 55 -14.76 -6.98 6.16
CA LYS A 55 -13.80 -7.20 7.25
C LYS A 55 -14.04 -6.27 8.44
N LEU A 56 -14.35 -5.01 8.19
CA LEU A 56 -14.65 -4.04 9.25
C LEU A 56 -15.96 -4.40 9.97
N ASP A 57 -16.98 -4.80 9.23
CA ASP A 57 -18.23 -5.31 9.82
C ASP A 57 -17.97 -6.54 10.71
N ALA A 58 -17.14 -7.47 10.25
CA ALA A 58 -16.77 -8.66 11.04
C ALA A 58 -15.94 -8.35 12.30
N LEU A 59 -15.27 -7.20 12.34
CA LEU A 59 -14.53 -6.69 13.49
C LEU A 59 -15.39 -5.84 14.43
N GLY A 60 -16.68 -5.65 14.12
CA GLY A 60 -17.57 -4.79 14.89
C GLY A 60 -17.25 -3.29 14.76
N VAL A 61 -16.65 -2.91 13.65
CA VAL A 61 -16.28 -1.52 13.31
C VAL A 61 -17.10 -1.11 12.09
N PRO A 62 -18.40 -0.80 12.25
CA PRO A 62 -19.21 -0.34 11.14
C PRO A 62 -18.76 1.07 10.73
N VAL A 63 -18.61 1.30 9.43
CA VAL A 63 -18.26 2.60 8.85
C VAL A 63 -19.26 2.94 7.74
N ASP A 64 -19.53 4.22 7.56
CA ASP A 64 -20.39 4.69 6.49
C ASP A 64 -19.74 4.58 5.10
N GLU A 65 -20.50 4.86 4.03
CA GLU A 65 -19.95 4.79 2.66
C GLU A 65 -18.90 5.88 2.38
N GLY A 66 -19.00 7.03 3.00
CA GLY A 66 -18.02 8.10 2.87
C GLY A 66 -16.68 7.69 3.47
N SER A 67 -16.73 7.20 4.69
CA SER A 67 -15.58 6.74 5.47
C SER A 67 -14.88 5.54 4.81
N ILE A 68 -15.63 4.56 4.28
CA ILE A 68 -15.05 3.42 3.57
C ILE A 68 -14.31 3.85 2.30
N ASN A 69 -14.80 4.86 1.59
CA ASN A 69 -14.13 5.41 0.41
C ASN A 69 -12.81 6.12 0.78
N GLN A 70 -12.78 6.86 1.88
CA GLN A 70 -11.56 7.48 2.38
C GLN A 70 -10.54 6.43 2.81
N ILE A 71 -10.95 5.42 3.58
CA ILE A 71 -10.09 4.29 3.99
C ILE A 71 -9.54 3.58 2.75
N THR A 72 -10.37 3.34 1.73
CA THR A 72 -9.92 2.71 0.48
C THR A 72 -8.84 3.53 -0.21
N LYS A 73 -8.99 4.86 -0.27
CA LYS A 73 -7.94 5.75 -0.82
C LYS A 73 -6.65 5.66 -0.02
N ILE A 74 -6.72 5.73 1.32
CA ILE A 74 -5.55 5.60 2.20
C ILE A 74 -4.82 4.29 1.92
N ILE A 75 -5.55 3.18 1.80
CA ILE A 75 -4.97 1.87 1.54
C ILE A 75 -4.30 1.83 0.16
N ARG A 76 -4.93 2.36 -0.88
CA ARG A 76 -4.34 2.42 -2.23
C ARG A 76 -3.01 3.17 -2.25
N TYR A 77 -2.91 4.29 -1.53
CA TYR A 77 -1.69 5.10 -1.46
C TYR A 77 -0.61 4.53 -0.54
N THR A 78 -0.96 3.65 0.38
CA THR A 78 -0.02 3.09 1.36
C THR A 78 0.31 1.63 1.08
N ILE A 79 -0.66 0.75 1.25
CA ILE A 79 -0.50 -0.71 1.17
C ILE A 79 -0.57 -1.23 -0.27
N GLY A 80 -1.29 -0.49 -1.14
CA GLY A 80 -1.59 -0.90 -2.51
C GLY A 80 -2.61 -2.03 -2.58
N ASN A 81 -2.72 -2.60 -3.79
CA ASN A 81 -3.77 -3.58 -4.11
C ASN A 81 -3.39 -5.04 -3.78
N ASN A 82 -2.30 -5.27 -3.03
CA ASN A 82 -1.88 -6.63 -2.71
C ASN A 82 -2.74 -7.24 -1.60
N PRO A 83 -3.54 -8.29 -1.86
CA PRO A 83 -4.45 -8.88 -0.85
C PRO A 83 -3.73 -9.41 0.39
N ARG A 84 -2.50 -9.91 0.24
CA ARG A 84 -1.71 -10.42 1.36
C ARG A 84 -1.26 -9.28 2.27
N SER A 85 -0.79 -8.19 1.70
CA SER A 85 -0.40 -6.98 2.46
C SER A 85 -1.61 -6.38 3.16
N LEU A 86 -2.74 -6.27 2.46
CA LEU A 86 -3.99 -5.78 3.00
C LEU A 86 -4.48 -6.62 4.19
N LYS A 87 -4.45 -7.95 4.06
CA LYS A 87 -4.84 -8.84 5.16
C LYS A 87 -3.95 -8.66 6.40
N ARG A 88 -2.64 -8.55 6.21
CA ARG A 88 -1.69 -8.30 7.31
C ARG A 88 -1.96 -6.95 7.98
N TYR A 89 -2.20 -5.93 7.18
CA TYR A 89 -2.53 -4.59 7.65
C TYR A 89 -3.81 -4.58 8.50
N LEU A 90 -4.89 -5.22 8.01
CA LEU A 90 -6.14 -5.32 8.76
C LEU A 90 -6.01 -6.13 10.06
N ASN A 91 -5.16 -7.14 10.09
CA ASN A 91 -4.87 -7.86 11.33
C ASN A 91 -4.16 -6.95 12.35
N THR A 92 -3.24 -6.09 11.90
CA THR A 92 -2.58 -5.09 12.76
C THR A 92 -3.59 -4.04 13.26
N PHE A 93 -4.44 -3.54 12.36
CA PHE A 93 -5.52 -2.63 12.72
C PHE A 93 -6.44 -3.24 13.80
N SER A 94 -6.90 -4.47 13.59
CA SER A 94 -7.76 -5.19 14.53
C SER A 94 -7.13 -5.30 15.92
N LEU A 95 -5.85 -5.64 15.98
CA LEU A 95 -5.14 -5.77 17.25
C LEU A 95 -5.05 -4.41 17.99
N ILE A 96 -4.71 -3.34 17.27
CA ILE A 96 -4.60 -2.01 17.88
C ILE A 96 -5.98 -1.49 18.30
N ASN A 97 -7.00 -1.71 17.46
CA ASN A 97 -8.36 -1.31 17.79
C ASN A 97 -8.85 -2.01 19.10
N GLN A 98 -8.53 -3.29 19.30
CA GLN A 98 -8.86 -3.99 20.54
C GLN A 98 -8.15 -3.39 21.77
N ILE A 99 -6.88 -3.00 21.62
CA ILE A 99 -6.13 -2.37 22.73
C ILE A 99 -6.74 -1.01 23.10
N ILE A 100 -7.15 -0.22 22.10
CA ILE A 100 -7.77 1.09 22.33
C ILE A 100 -9.15 0.94 22.97
N ASP A 101 -9.94 -0.06 22.55
CA ASP A 101 -11.27 -0.33 23.09
C ASP A 101 -11.27 -0.70 24.58
N ASP A 102 -10.20 -1.33 25.06
CA ASP A 102 -10.06 -1.71 26.47
C ASP A 102 -9.77 -0.48 27.39
N ASP A 103 -9.26 0.61 26.81
CA ASP A 103 -8.83 1.79 27.59
C ASP A 103 -9.86 2.95 27.60
N ASP A 104 -10.80 3.02 26.66
CA ASP A 104 -11.72 4.15 26.53
C ASP A 104 -13.17 3.71 26.22
N GLU A 105 -14.12 4.10 27.09
CA GLU A 105 -15.57 4.00 26.84
C GLU A 105 -16.09 5.03 25.79
N ASN A 106 -15.21 5.68 25.07
CA ASN A 106 -15.57 6.72 24.10
C ASN A 106 -16.15 6.12 22.81
N GLU A 107 -17.27 6.69 22.37
CA GLU A 107 -17.93 6.38 21.12
C GLU A 107 -16.92 6.37 19.95
N LYS A 108 -16.89 5.28 19.22
CA LYS A 108 -16.03 5.14 18.03
C LYS A 108 -16.53 6.09 16.96
N ASP A 109 -15.85 7.22 16.83
CA ASP A 109 -16.07 8.16 15.75
C ASP A 109 -15.36 7.66 14.48
N ASP A 110 -16.03 7.74 13.33
CA ASP A 110 -15.49 7.35 12.03
C ASP A 110 -14.17 8.10 11.73
N ASP A 111 -14.05 9.35 12.15
CA ASP A 111 -12.84 10.15 11.98
C ASP A 111 -11.64 9.55 12.71
N ASN A 112 -11.83 9.00 13.91
CA ASN A 112 -10.79 8.30 14.67
C ASN A 112 -10.36 7.00 13.97
N ILE A 113 -11.30 6.29 13.37
CA ILE A 113 -11.03 5.07 12.60
C ILE A 113 -10.22 5.42 11.35
N ILE A 114 -10.62 6.43 10.59
CA ILE A 114 -9.91 6.90 9.39
C ILE A 114 -8.49 7.36 9.76
N PHE A 115 -8.35 8.11 10.85
CA PHE A 115 -7.05 8.56 11.34
C PHE A 115 -6.14 7.38 11.71
N LEU A 116 -6.67 6.40 12.42
CA LEU A 116 -5.92 5.18 12.77
C LEU A 116 -5.45 4.44 11.51
N PHE A 117 -6.32 4.29 10.49
CA PHE A 117 -5.94 3.74 9.21
C PHE A 117 -4.82 4.53 8.55
N ALA A 118 -4.88 5.86 8.53
CA ALA A 118 -3.85 6.70 7.95
C ALA A 118 -2.49 6.53 8.66
N VAL A 119 -2.48 6.61 9.99
CA VAL A 119 -1.26 6.48 10.81
C VAL A 119 -0.62 5.11 10.61
N LEU A 120 -1.39 4.03 10.67
CA LEU A 120 -0.89 2.68 10.44
C LEU A 120 -0.39 2.49 9.00
N GLY A 121 -1.09 3.07 8.01
CA GLY A 121 -0.67 3.06 6.62
C GLY A 121 0.69 3.70 6.43
N VAL A 122 0.92 4.87 7.02
CA VAL A 122 2.22 5.55 7.00
C VAL A 122 3.28 4.74 7.72
N GLN A 123 2.97 4.15 8.88
CA GLN A 123 3.91 3.32 9.63
C GLN A 123 4.43 2.13 8.83
N VAL A 124 3.53 1.44 8.12
CA VAL A 124 3.87 0.23 7.37
C VAL A 124 4.59 0.56 6.06
N SER A 125 4.12 1.56 5.33
CA SER A 125 4.62 1.87 3.98
C SER A 125 5.76 2.86 3.96
N TYR A 126 5.77 3.78 4.91
CA TYR A 126 6.74 4.89 4.99
C TYR A 126 7.38 5.00 6.37
N PRO A 127 8.11 3.97 6.87
CA PRO A 127 8.63 3.93 8.24
C PRO A 127 9.57 5.08 8.58
N LYS A 128 10.27 5.64 7.60
CA LYS A 128 11.11 6.83 7.80
C LYS A 128 10.26 8.07 8.11
N ILE A 129 9.18 8.27 7.34
CA ILE A 129 8.25 9.39 7.55
C ILE A 129 7.53 9.23 8.89
N PHE A 130 7.07 8.02 9.21
CA PHE A 130 6.46 7.74 10.49
C PHE A 130 7.38 8.09 11.67
N ARG A 131 8.67 7.73 11.61
CA ARG A 131 9.66 8.10 12.61
C ARG A 131 9.83 9.62 12.74
N LEU A 132 9.81 10.35 11.62
CA LEU A 132 9.87 11.81 11.64
C LEU A 132 8.62 12.42 12.28
N LEU A 133 7.43 11.90 11.97
CA LEU A 133 6.17 12.33 12.57
C LEU A 133 6.15 12.08 14.08
N THR A 134 6.71 10.99 14.57
CA THR A 134 6.80 10.73 16.03
C THR A 134 7.74 11.69 16.76
N GLN A 135 8.77 12.19 16.07
CA GLN A 135 9.72 13.17 16.63
C GLN A 135 9.22 14.61 16.47
N ASN A 136 8.52 14.91 15.39
CA ASN A 136 8.01 16.23 15.02
C ASN A 136 6.56 16.10 14.52
N PRO A 137 5.57 15.93 15.42
CA PRO A 137 4.20 15.61 15.03
C PRO A 137 3.48 16.74 14.26
N ASN A 138 3.95 17.99 14.41
CA ASN A 138 3.36 19.12 13.69
C ASN A 138 3.91 19.21 12.26
N PHE A 139 3.49 18.26 11.40
CA PHE A 139 3.93 18.20 10.00
C PHE A 139 3.51 19.42 9.16
N LEU A 140 2.50 20.17 9.60
CA LEU A 140 2.07 21.41 8.91
C LEU A 140 3.15 22.50 8.96
N THR A 141 4.07 22.42 9.93
CA THR A 141 5.20 23.35 10.06
C THR A 141 6.47 22.87 9.33
N TRP A 142 6.42 21.71 8.68
CA TRP A 142 7.57 21.23 7.92
C TRP A 142 7.76 22.12 6.69
N ASP A 143 8.88 22.80 6.66
CA ASP A 143 9.32 23.69 5.58
C ASP A 143 10.48 23.07 4.78
N ASN A 144 10.94 23.80 3.79
CA ASN A 144 12.06 23.35 2.96
C ASN A 144 13.37 23.21 3.75
N GLU A 145 13.57 23.99 4.82
CA GLU A 145 14.75 23.87 5.67
C GLU A 145 14.71 22.54 6.44
N PHE A 146 13.54 22.19 6.99
CA PHE A 146 13.34 20.91 7.63
C PHE A 146 13.50 19.76 6.62
N GLY A 147 12.91 19.89 5.43
CA GLY A 147 13.06 18.93 4.34
C GLY A 147 14.53 18.65 4.01
N ASN A 148 15.32 19.71 3.84
CA ASN A 148 16.75 19.58 3.53
C ASN A 148 17.52 18.86 4.66
N LYS A 149 17.20 19.12 5.94
CA LYS A 149 17.83 18.44 7.09
C LYS A 149 17.59 16.94 7.10
N ILE A 150 16.45 16.49 6.60
CA ILE A 150 16.08 15.05 6.56
C ILE A 150 16.32 14.40 5.19
N GLY A 151 16.85 15.16 4.22
CA GLY A 151 17.12 14.68 2.86
C GLY A 151 15.89 14.50 1.99
N LEU A 152 14.80 15.22 2.29
CA LEU A 152 13.58 15.26 1.48
C LEU A 152 13.45 16.61 0.80
N ASP A 153 13.23 16.59 -0.52
CA ASP A 153 12.90 17.79 -1.28
C ASP A 153 11.39 18.05 -1.22
N LEU A 154 10.98 18.83 -0.22
CA LEU A 154 9.55 19.14 0.00
C LEU A 154 8.96 20.01 -1.10
N SER A 155 9.77 20.80 -1.82
CA SER A 155 9.30 21.62 -2.94
C SER A 155 8.83 20.72 -4.07
N LYS A 156 9.64 19.72 -4.42
CA LYS A 156 9.32 18.74 -5.45
C LYS A 156 8.09 17.90 -5.09
N ILE A 157 7.97 17.48 -3.82
CA ILE A 157 6.81 16.74 -3.35
C ILE A 157 5.53 17.59 -3.48
N ARG A 158 5.59 18.90 -3.18
CA ARG A 158 4.43 19.78 -3.33
C ARG A 158 4.03 19.95 -4.79
N GLU A 159 4.99 20.16 -5.69
CA GLU A 159 4.73 20.23 -7.13
C GLU A 159 4.09 18.93 -7.65
N ASP A 160 4.58 17.78 -7.21
CA ASP A 160 4.02 16.48 -7.58
C ASP A 160 2.57 16.32 -7.08
N ILE A 161 2.27 16.79 -5.86
CA ILE A 161 0.90 16.74 -5.30
C ILE A 161 -0.04 17.72 -6.04
N GLU A 162 0.41 18.93 -6.34
CA GLU A 162 -0.38 19.93 -7.09
C GLU A 162 -0.68 19.42 -8.50
N ASN A 163 0.30 18.84 -9.18
CA ASN A 163 0.12 18.24 -10.50
C ASN A 163 -0.82 17.03 -10.51
N VAL A 164 -0.84 16.24 -9.42
CA VAL A 164 -1.77 15.11 -9.26
C VAL A 164 -3.20 15.61 -8.93
N GLY A 165 -3.32 16.74 -8.23
CA GLY A 165 -4.61 17.36 -7.91
C GLY A 165 -5.33 17.95 -9.13
N GLU A 166 -4.61 18.35 -10.17
CA GLU A 166 -5.19 18.86 -11.43
C GLU A 166 -5.44 17.77 -12.49
N SER A 167 -4.72 16.64 -12.41
CA SER A 167 -5.03 15.47 -13.22
C SER A 167 -6.01 14.62 -12.43
N GLU A 168 -7.30 14.61 -12.82
CA GLU A 168 -8.22 13.56 -12.43
C GLU A 168 -7.47 12.24 -12.55
N LEU A 169 -7.35 11.52 -11.45
CA LEU A 169 -6.86 10.16 -11.42
C LEU A 169 -7.83 9.32 -12.26
N THR A 170 -7.69 9.41 -13.56
CA THR A 170 -8.36 8.50 -14.47
C THR A 170 -7.84 7.11 -14.18
N ASP A 171 -8.74 6.21 -13.85
CA ASP A 171 -8.55 4.82 -13.40
C ASP A 171 -7.83 3.92 -14.45
N GLU A 172 -7.16 4.47 -15.45
CA GLU A 172 -6.70 3.72 -16.63
C GLU A 172 -5.18 3.55 -16.79
N SER A 173 -4.37 3.89 -15.79
CA SER A 173 -2.90 3.77 -15.96
C SER A 173 -2.18 3.08 -14.81
N TRP A 174 -2.61 1.83 -14.51
CA TRP A 174 -1.79 0.91 -13.69
C TRP A 174 -1.85 -0.51 -14.24
#